data_d8a11101825115602af730aa6dd66585
#
_entry.id   d8a11101825115602af730aa6dd66585
#
_cell.length_a   1.000
_cell.length_b   1.000
_cell.length_c   1.000
_cell.angle_alpha   90.00
_cell.angle_beta   90.00
_cell.angle_gamma   90.00
#
_symmetry.space_group_name_H-M   'P 1'
#
loop_
_entity.id
_entity.type
_entity.pdbx_description
1 polymer ?
#
loop_
_entity_poly.entity_id
_entity_poly.type
_entity_poly.pdbx_seq_one_letter_code
_entity_poly.pdbx_strand_id
1 'polypeptide(L)'
;MAQKLRYPNTRRVDHVDTYFGVKVPDPYRWLEDDNAPETMKWVEAENKVTFKYLDKIPFRSKIKARLEKLFNYPRYGAPFRNGRHFFFSKNDGLQNQSVLYMQKGLEGTPELLIDPNTF
;
A
#
# COMPACT_ATOMS: atom_id res chain seq x y z
N MET A 1 19.31 22.22 16.01
CA MET A 1 19.02 20.93 16.68
C MET A 1 17.72 20.35 16.11
N ALA A 2 17.69 19.07 15.74
CA ALA A 2 16.46 18.43 15.28
C ALA A 2 15.45 18.36 16.44
N GLN A 3 14.23 18.83 16.22
CA GLN A 3 13.16 18.77 17.22
C GLN A 3 12.80 17.30 17.45
N LYS A 4 12.96 16.81 18.69
CA LYS A 4 12.56 15.43 19.05
C LYS A 4 11.04 15.32 18.93
N LEU A 5 10.56 14.41 18.07
CA LEU A 5 9.14 14.12 17.93
C LEU A 5 8.63 13.45 19.22
N ARG A 6 7.41 13.83 19.64
CA ARG A 6 6.69 13.14 20.71
C ARG A 6 5.65 12.24 20.08
N TYR A 7 5.82 10.95 20.25
CA TYR A 7 4.89 9.93 19.79
C TYR A 7 3.78 9.69 20.83
N PRO A 8 2.59 9.25 20.42
CA PRO A 8 1.56 8.76 21.33
C PRO A 8 2.08 7.64 22.22
N ASN A 9 1.52 7.55 23.43
CA ASN A 9 1.85 6.42 24.31
C ASN A 9 1.11 5.16 23.85
N THR A 10 1.86 4.18 23.38
CA THR A 10 1.29 2.90 22.95
C THR A 10 1.01 2.02 24.16
N ARG A 11 -0.26 1.59 24.34
CA ARG A 11 -0.67 0.70 25.42
C ARG A 11 0.08 -0.63 25.33
N ARG A 12 0.52 -1.13 26.46
CA ARG A 12 1.12 -2.46 26.61
C ARG A 12 0.16 -3.39 27.34
N VAL A 13 0.09 -4.62 26.88
CA VAL A 13 -0.69 -5.71 27.49
C VAL A 13 0.25 -6.81 28.00
N ASP A 14 -0.23 -7.58 28.96
CA ASP A 14 0.48 -8.78 29.46
C ASP A 14 0.03 -10.00 28.64
N HIS A 15 0.54 -10.08 27.40
CA HIS A 15 0.29 -11.20 26.49
C HIS A 15 1.59 -11.99 26.29
N VAL A 16 1.49 -13.31 26.35
CA VAL A 16 2.64 -14.22 26.19
C VAL A 16 2.25 -15.38 25.30
N ASP A 17 2.93 -15.53 24.18
CA ASP A 17 2.86 -16.73 23.35
C ASP A 17 3.82 -17.81 23.85
N THR A 18 3.54 -19.06 23.49
CA THR A 18 4.44 -20.16 23.77
C THR A 18 4.79 -20.90 22.48
N TYR A 19 6.04 -20.82 22.09
CA TYR A 19 6.58 -21.51 20.90
C TYR A 19 7.58 -22.59 21.33
N PHE A 20 7.28 -23.84 21.04
CA PHE A 20 8.13 -25.00 21.40
C PHE A 20 8.54 -25.01 22.88
N GLY A 21 7.61 -24.63 23.77
CA GLY A 21 7.85 -24.56 25.20
C GLY A 21 8.54 -23.31 25.72
N VAL A 22 8.92 -22.39 24.83
CA VAL A 22 9.53 -21.10 25.18
C VAL A 22 8.45 -20.01 25.23
N LYS A 23 8.39 -19.28 26.34
CA LYS A 23 7.49 -18.13 26.51
C LYS A 23 8.07 -16.89 25.86
N VAL A 24 7.29 -16.26 24.97
CA VAL A 24 7.67 -15.05 24.24
C VAL A 24 6.65 -13.96 24.57
N PRO A 25 6.99 -12.91 25.35
CA PRO A 25 6.11 -11.80 25.63
C PRO A 25 5.84 -10.98 24.37
N ASP A 26 4.56 -10.66 24.11
CA ASP A 26 4.15 -9.74 23.06
C ASP A 26 3.21 -8.64 23.61
N PRO A 27 3.77 -7.56 24.14
CA PRO A 27 2.97 -6.51 24.75
C PRO A 27 2.12 -5.71 23.76
N TYR A 28 2.26 -5.94 22.47
CA TYR A 28 1.56 -5.22 21.42
C TYR A 28 0.66 -6.12 20.57
N ARG A 29 0.35 -7.33 21.03
CA ARG A 29 -0.53 -8.29 20.35
C ARG A 29 -1.86 -7.69 19.90
N TRP A 30 -2.40 -6.76 20.64
CA TRP A 30 -3.64 -6.08 20.31
C TRP A 30 -3.61 -5.27 19.00
N LEU A 31 -2.43 -4.93 18.47
CA LEU A 31 -2.25 -4.26 17.18
C LEU A 31 -2.39 -5.20 15.96
N GLU A 32 -2.46 -6.51 16.16
CA GLU A 32 -2.63 -7.48 15.05
C GLU A 32 -4.03 -7.45 14.43
N ASP A 33 -5.03 -6.96 15.15
CA ASP A 33 -6.37 -6.75 14.60
C ASP A 33 -6.45 -5.35 13.98
N ASP A 34 -6.24 -5.28 12.67
CA ASP A 34 -6.27 -4.04 11.88
C ASP A 34 -7.62 -3.34 11.92
N ASN A 35 -8.71 -4.10 12.15
CA ASN A 35 -10.08 -3.61 12.13
C ASN A 35 -10.57 -3.22 13.53
N ALA A 36 -9.82 -3.50 14.59
CA ALA A 36 -10.20 -3.11 15.94
C ALA A 36 -10.26 -1.58 16.07
N PRO A 37 -11.33 -1.02 16.67
CA PRO A 37 -11.45 0.44 16.86
C PRO A 37 -10.28 1.05 17.63
N GLU A 38 -9.66 0.30 18.52
CA GLU A 38 -8.50 0.73 19.29
C GLU A 38 -7.26 0.85 18.42
N THR A 39 -7.01 -0.13 17.53
CA THR A 39 -5.91 -0.11 16.56
C THR A 39 -6.08 1.06 15.59
N MET A 40 -7.29 1.27 15.07
CA MET A 40 -7.58 2.42 14.20
C MET A 40 -7.31 3.77 14.89
N LYS A 41 -7.73 3.93 16.14
CA LYS A 41 -7.45 5.16 16.93
C LYS A 41 -5.94 5.37 17.15
N TRP A 42 -5.21 4.30 17.40
CA TRP A 42 -3.75 4.36 17.54
C TRP A 42 -3.09 4.79 16.23
N VAL A 43 -3.47 4.20 15.10
CA VAL A 43 -3.00 4.58 13.75
C VAL A 43 -3.30 6.06 13.46
N GLU A 44 -4.50 6.55 13.78
CA GLU A 44 -4.84 7.97 13.62
C GLU A 44 -3.93 8.89 14.45
N ALA A 45 -3.65 8.49 15.70
CA ALA A 45 -2.80 9.28 16.57
C ALA A 45 -1.35 9.34 16.07
N GLU A 46 -0.79 8.22 15.60
CA GLU A 46 0.54 8.15 14.98
C GLU A 46 0.59 8.96 13.67
N ASN A 47 -0.44 8.85 12.83
CA ASN A 47 -0.56 9.63 11.60
C ASN A 47 -0.61 11.14 11.85
N LYS A 48 -1.27 11.60 12.91
CA LYS A 48 -1.26 13.02 13.30
C LYS A 48 0.16 13.54 13.55
N VAL A 49 1.02 12.75 14.21
CA VAL A 49 2.43 13.13 14.44
C VAL A 49 3.17 13.17 13.10
N THR A 50 3.00 12.14 12.28
CA THR A 50 3.65 11.98 10.98
C THR A 50 3.31 13.15 10.05
N PHE A 51 2.02 13.43 9.83
CA PHE A 51 1.59 14.50 8.93
C PHE A 51 1.92 15.89 9.47
N LYS A 52 1.81 16.12 10.78
CA LYS A 52 2.27 17.37 11.39
C LYS A 52 3.75 17.67 11.12
N TYR A 53 4.58 16.64 10.99
CA TYR A 53 5.98 16.79 10.60
C TYR A 53 6.13 16.96 9.08
N LEU A 54 5.53 16.08 8.28
CA LEU A 54 5.67 16.07 6.82
C LEU A 54 5.12 17.33 6.17
N ASP A 55 4.02 17.88 6.68
CA ASP A 55 3.38 19.08 6.12
C ASP A 55 4.19 20.36 6.34
N LYS A 56 5.17 20.33 7.27
CA LYS A 56 6.12 21.42 7.46
C LYS A 56 7.27 21.44 6.46
N ILE A 57 7.41 20.40 5.64
CA ILE A 57 8.49 20.31 4.65
C ILE A 57 8.12 21.17 3.43
N PRO A 58 8.78 22.31 3.19
CA PRO A 58 8.33 23.29 2.20
C PRO A 58 8.43 22.82 0.75
N PHE A 59 9.22 21.80 0.49
CA PHE A 59 9.42 21.23 -0.87
C PHE A 59 8.68 19.90 -1.10
N ARG A 60 7.87 19.42 -0.13
CA ARG A 60 7.12 18.15 -0.24
C ARG A 60 6.21 18.13 -1.46
N SER A 61 5.45 19.20 -1.70
CA SER A 61 4.56 19.32 -2.87
C SER A 61 5.30 19.30 -4.20
N LYS A 62 6.48 19.92 -4.26
CA LYS A 62 7.32 19.91 -5.46
C LYS A 62 7.85 18.51 -5.78
N ILE A 63 8.28 17.77 -4.74
CA ILE A 63 8.71 16.37 -4.90
C ILE A 63 7.54 15.51 -5.36
N LYS A 64 6.36 15.63 -4.73
CA LYS A 64 5.16 14.89 -5.11
C LYS A 64 4.81 15.13 -6.59
N ALA A 65 4.70 16.38 -7.00
CA ALA A 65 4.39 16.73 -8.40
C ALA A 65 5.44 16.19 -9.38
N ARG A 66 6.72 16.19 -9.00
CA ARG A 66 7.78 15.63 -9.83
C ARG A 66 7.68 14.12 -9.96
N LEU A 67 7.38 13.41 -8.87
CA LEU A 67 7.18 11.96 -8.88
C LEU A 67 5.95 11.59 -9.72
N GLU A 68 4.82 12.26 -9.53
CA GLU A 68 3.62 12.07 -10.35
C GLU A 68 3.94 12.22 -11.84
N LYS A 69 4.65 13.27 -12.24
CA LYS A 69 5.08 13.46 -13.63
C LYS A 69 5.99 12.35 -14.13
N LEU A 70 6.90 11.84 -13.30
CA LEU A 70 7.84 10.78 -13.67
C LEU A 70 7.18 9.41 -13.79
N PHE A 71 6.15 9.13 -12.97
CA PHE A 71 5.47 7.84 -12.95
C PHE A 71 4.22 7.78 -13.81
N ASN A 72 3.74 8.93 -14.32
CA ASN A 72 2.55 9.02 -15.17
C ASN A 72 2.87 8.68 -16.62
N TYR A 73 3.13 7.39 -16.88
CA TYR A 73 3.29 6.83 -18.22
C TYR A 73 2.72 5.40 -18.27
N PRO A 74 2.20 4.94 -19.42
CA PRO A 74 1.67 3.58 -19.54
C PRO A 74 2.75 2.53 -19.33
N ARG A 75 2.44 1.53 -18.51
CA ARG A 75 3.32 0.38 -18.22
C ARG A 75 2.58 -0.90 -18.54
N TYR A 76 3.27 -1.82 -19.22
CA TYR A 76 2.73 -3.12 -19.61
C TYR A 76 3.51 -4.23 -18.92
N GLY A 77 2.80 -5.22 -18.39
CA GLY A 77 3.40 -6.48 -17.97
C GLY A 77 3.69 -7.36 -19.19
N ALA A 78 4.62 -8.29 -19.02
CA ALA A 78 4.90 -9.27 -20.08
C ALA A 78 3.63 -10.08 -20.40
N PRO A 79 3.23 -10.19 -21.68
CA PRO A 79 2.06 -10.96 -22.06
C PRO A 79 2.34 -12.46 -21.94
N PHE A 80 1.32 -13.22 -21.55
CA PHE A 80 1.33 -14.67 -21.62
C PHE A 80 0.19 -15.18 -22.48
N ARG A 81 0.37 -16.36 -23.09
CA ARG A 81 -0.60 -16.97 -23.99
C ARG A 81 -1.29 -18.15 -23.34
N ASN A 82 -2.61 -18.23 -23.50
CA ASN A 82 -3.38 -19.44 -23.23
C ASN A 82 -4.36 -19.70 -24.40
N GLY A 83 -4.16 -20.82 -25.11
CA GLY A 83 -4.91 -21.13 -26.30
C GLY A 83 -4.73 -20.08 -27.39
N ARG A 84 -5.83 -19.43 -27.79
CA ARG A 84 -5.84 -18.34 -28.78
C ARG A 84 -5.80 -16.95 -28.20
N HIS A 85 -5.75 -16.82 -26.85
CA HIS A 85 -5.78 -15.55 -26.17
C HIS A 85 -4.43 -15.20 -25.58
N PHE A 86 -4.13 -13.92 -25.60
CA PHE A 86 -3.02 -13.30 -24.87
C PHE A 86 -3.57 -12.50 -23.72
N PHE A 87 -2.89 -12.57 -22.59
CA PHE A 87 -3.24 -11.85 -21.37
C PHE A 87 -2.07 -10.98 -20.96
N PHE A 88 -2.35 -9.74 -20.58
CA PHE A 88 -1.33 -8.81 -20.12
C PHE A 88 -1.92 -7.82 -19.14
N SER A 89 -1.08 -7.35 -18.22
CA SER A 89 -1.43 -6.26 -17.34
C SER A 89 -1.02 -4.92 -17.94
N LYS A 90 -1.84 -3.90 -17.70
CA LYS A 90 -1.55 -2.52 -18.11
C LYS A 90 -1.88 -1.58 -16.94
N ASN A 91 -1.00 -0.61 -16.70
CA ASN A 91 -1.26 0.52 -15.82
C ASN A 91 -1.09 1.81 -16.62
N ASP A 92 -2.09 2.68 -16.65
CA ASP A 92 -2.06 3.91 -17.44
C ASP A 92 -1.19 5.02 -16.83
N GLY A 93 -0.54 4.72 -15.70
CA GLY A 93 0.40 5.63 -15.05
C GLY A 93 0.20 5.71 -13.54
N LEU A 94 -0.84 6.39 -13.08
CA LEU A 94 -1.10 6.67 -11.66
C LEU A 94 -2.19 5.79 -11.02
N GLN A 95 -2.68 4.77 -11.72
CA GLN A 95 -3.60 3.79 -11.15
C GLN A 95 -2.92 3.02 -10.00
N ASN A 96 -3.66 2.74 -8.92
CA ASN A 96 -3.15 1.98 -7.78
C ASN A 96 -2.75 0.56 -8.16
N GLN A 97 -3.56 -0.09 -8.99
CA GLN A 97 -3.37 -1.45 -9.48
C GLN A 97 -3.32 -1.48 -11.00
N SER A 98 -2.58 -2.44 -11.55
CA SER A 98 -2.62 -2.70 -12.99
C SER A 98 -3.89 -3.45 -13.35
N VAL A 99 -4.49 -3.08 -14.46
CA VAL A 99 -5.69 -3.71 -15.04
C VAL A 99 -5.27 -4.90 -15.90
N LEU A 100 -5.99 -6.02 -15.80
CA LEU A 100 -5.75 -7.21 -16.62
C LEU A 100 -6.61 -7.14 -17.87
N TYR A 101 -5.96 -7.30 -19.02
CA TYR A 101 -6.57 -7.35 -20.34
C TYR A 101 -6.42 -8.73 -20.99
N MET A 102 -7.36 -9.06 -21.87
CA MET A 102 -7.34 -10.21 -22.73
C MET A 102 -7.41 -9.76 -24.18
N GLN A 103 -6.69 -10.44 -25.09
CA GLN A 103 -6.68 -10.14 -26.51
C GLN A 103 -6.68 -11.45 -27.33
N LYS A 104 -7.54 -11.54 -28.33
CA LYS A 104 -7.61 -12.71 -29.23
C LYS A 104 -6.57 -12.59 -30.35
N GLY A 105 -5.56 -13.44 -30.32
CA GLY A 105 -4.45 -13.39 -31.29
C GLY A 105 -3.56 -12.15 -31.06
N LEU A 106 -2.61 -11.89 -31.93
CA LEU A 106 -1.70 -10.75 -31.83
C LEU A 106 -2.32 -9.44 -32.29
N GLU A 107 -3.26 -9.51 -33.25
CA GLU A 107 -3.89 -8.35 -33.89
C GLU A 107 -5.28 -8.01 -33.33
N GLY A 108 -5.76 -8.77 -32.32
CA GLY A 108 -7.07 -8.54 -31.74
C GLY A 108 -7.12 -7.28 -30.90
N THR A 109 -8.30 -6.72 -30.72
CA THR A 109 -8.51 -5.59 -29.81
C THR A 109 -8.41 -6.07 -28.35
N PRO A 110 -7.62 -5.40 -27.49
CA PRO A 110 -7.60 -5.69 -26.07
C PRO A 110 -8.97 -5.45 -25.41
N GLU A 111 -9.43 -6.40 -24.65
CA GLU A 111 -10.65 -6.34 -23.86
C GLU A 111 -10.28 -6.34 -22.37
N LEU A 112 -10.97 -5.52 -21.57
CA LEU A 112 -10.79 -5.49 -20.13
C LEU A 112 -11.32 -6.80 -19.53
N LEU A 113 -10.47 -7.50 -18.79
CA LEU A 113 -10.84 -8.74 -18.11
C LEU A 113 -11.11 -8.51 -16.62
N ILE A 114 -10.21 -7.85 -15.92
CA ILE A 114 -10.34 -7.54 -14.48
C ILE A 114 -9.73 -6.18 -14.21
N ASP A 115 -10.49 -5.31 -13.53
CA ASP A 115 -9.99 -4.06 -12.98
C ASP A 115 -10.01 -4.08 -11.45
N PRO A 116 -8.87 -4.33 -10.78
CA PRO A 116 -8.80 -4.37 -9.32
C PRO A 116 -9.03 -3.00 -8.66
N ASN A 117 -8.99 -1.90 -9.42
CA ASN A 117 -9.24 -0.56 -8.88
C ASN A 117 -10.73 -0.31 -8.57
N THR A 118 -11.60 -1.25 -8.96
CA THR A 118 -13.07 -1.16 -8.74
C THR A 118 -13.56 -1.98 -7.55
N PHE A 119 -12.69 -2.66 -6.83
CA PHE A 119 -13.01 -3.52 -5.68
C PHE A 119 -13.04 -2.74 -4.38
#